data_46e134e70feeeed3fb43fd20d36ba540
#
_entry.id   46e134e70feeeed3fb43fd20d36ba540
#
_cell.length_a   1.000
_cell.length_b   1.000
_cell.length_c   1.000
_cell.angle_alpha   90.00
_cell.angle_beta   90.00
_cell.angle_gamma   90.00
#
_symmetry.space_group_name_H-M   'P 1'
#
loop_
_entity.id
_entity.type
_entity.pdbx_description
1 polymer ?
#
loop_
_entity_poly.entity_id
_entity_poly.type
_entity_poly.pdbx_seq_one_letter_code
_entity_poly.pdbx_strand_id
1 'polypeptide(L)'
;MRILHSLLSELPLAESEFEQQVFEFCQLWRSGEKEFLFHSSGSTGYPKPISISRERLYASAIMTCEWLQLVKGDVALLSLPPTYIAGAMVLIRALVLDLGLVLVEPCQNPLENLPPTTIHLASFVPTQWSTMLDAGINFNNYFSQAKGILLGGARVPEKLRIVMGFPVYETYGMTETVSHIAFRTWNQDYFQTLPGIQIALSDSSCLLICSLLTENRWLETRDVVEMEEPGKFRLVGRLDRVINSGGLKIQPEKIEGVYSSLTMAPLFAAGIPDEFWGAKVVLFVESAESIVWDRDYIQSRLASHEVPKEIVILPSFIKTTSGKIDTAKTVTLYLNSI
;
A
#
# COMPACT_ATOMS: atom_id res chain seq x y z
N MET A 1 -19.30 6.49 -13.43
CA MET A 1 -19.71 6.15 -12.04
C MET A 1 -21.00 5.34 -12.04
N ARG A 2 -21.08 4.29 -11.25
CA ARG A 2 -22.30 3.49 -11.07
C ARG A 2 -22.49 3.11 -9.60
N ILE A 3 -23.73 3.08 -9.14
CA ILE A 3 -24.10 2.65 -7.78
C ILE A 3 -24.86 1.34 -7.90
N LEU A 4 -24.39 0.29 -7.19
CA LEU A 4 -25.03 -1.01 -7.08
C LEU A 4 -25.44 -1.21 -5.61
N HIS A 5 -26.71 -1.43 -5.35
CA HIS A 5 -27.22 -1.60 -3.99
C HIS A 5 -26.92 -2.99 -3.43
N SER A 6 -26.71 -3.97 -4.29
CA SER A 6 -26.32 -5.33 -3.92
C SER A 6 -25.60 -5.98 -5.10
N LEU A 7 -24.54 -6.71 -4.80
CA LEU A 7 -23.84 -7.55 -5.78
C LEU A 7 -24.42 -8.97 -5.85
N LEU A 8 -25.40 -9.29 -5.03
CA LEU A 8 -26.09 -10.59 -5.01
C LEU A 8 -27.31 -10.62 -5.94
N SER A 9 -27.81 -9.45 -6.35
CA SER A 9 -28.89 -9.31 -7.33
C SER A 9 -28.39 -9.47 -8.78
N GLU A 10 -29.30 -9.39 -9.75
CA GLU A 10 -28.93 -9.35 -11.16
C GLU A 10 -28.07 -8.12 -11.44
N LEU A 11 -26.92 -8.35 -12.11
CA LEU A 11 -26.01 -7.28 -12.48
C LEU A 11 -26.48 -6.63 -13.79
N PRO A 12 -26.40 -5.31 -13.92
CA PRO A 12 -26.75 -4.62 -15.16
C PRO A 12 -25.72 -4.93 -16.27
N LEU A 13 -25.99 -4.48 -17.48
CA LEU A 13 -25.00 -4.54 -18.55
C LEU A 13 -23.82 -3.58 -18.23
N ALA A 14 -22.61 -4.06 -18.49
CA ALA A 14 -21.41 -3.26 -18.34
C ALA A 14 -21.36 -2.15 -19.42
N GLU A 15 -20.95 -0.96 -19.01
CA GLU A 15 -20.79 0.19 -19.90
C GLU A 15 -19.31 0.53 -20.16
N SER A 16 -18.40 -0.13 -19.44
CA SER A 16 -16.96 0.03 -19.61
C SER A 16 -16.22 -1.28 -19.39
N GLU A 17 -14.94 -1.32 -19.81
CA GLU A 17 -14.06 -2.46 -19.57
C GLU A 17 -13.87 -2.73 -18.06
N PHE A 18 -13.78 -1.67 -17.25
CA PHE A 18 -13.69 -1.80 -15.80
C PHE A 18 -14.94 -2.44 -15.20
N GLU A 19 -16.13 -2.01 -15.60
CA GLU A 19 -17.38 -2.63 -15.15
C GLU A 19 -17.49 -4.09 -15.61
N GLN A 20 -17.03 -4.38 -16.83
CA GLN A 20 -16.99 -5.75 -17.33
C GLN A 20 -16.11 -6.64 -16.43
N GLN A 21 -14.90 -6.18 -16.09
CA GLN A 21 -14.01 -6.92 -15.18
C GLN A 21 -14.63 -7.12 -13.80
N VAL A 22 -15.32 -6.10 -13.26
CA VAL A 22 -16.04 -6.18 -11.98
C VAL A 22 -17.14 -7.24 -12.04
N PHE A 23 -17.95 -7.22 -13.08
CA PHE A 23 -19.10 -8.12 -13.21
C PHE A 23 -18.66 -9.57 -13.49
N GLU A 24 -17.61 -9.77 -14.29
CA GLU A 24 -16.99 -11.07 -14.50
C GLU A 24 -16.45 -11.64 -13.18
N PHE A 25 -15.77 -10.85 -12.39
CA PHE A 25 -15.30 -11.26 -11.06
C PHE A 25 -16.46 -11.66 -10.14
N CYS A 26 -17.54 -10.87 -10.11
CA CYS A 26 -18.73 -11.19 -9.34
C CYS A 26 -19.39 -12.49 -9.81
N GLN A 27 -19.48 -12.72 -11.11
CA GLN A 27 -20.01 -13.97 -11.68
C GLN A 27 -19.15 -15.18 -11.30
N LEU A 28 -17.82 -15.02 -11.42
CA LEU A 28 -16.87 -16.07 -11.04
C LEU A 28 -16.97 -16.40 -9.54
N TRP A 29 -17.10 -15.37 -8.69
CA TRP A 29 -17.35 -15.59 -7.26
C TRP A 29 -18.67 -16.31 -7.00
N ARG A 30 -19.75 -15.91 -7.68
CA ARG A 30 -21.10 -16.50 -7.51
C ARG A 30 -21.19 -17.92 -8.05
N SER A 31 -20.41 -18.28 -9.08
CA SER A 31 -20.36 -19.65 -9.63
C SER A 31 -19.73 -20.67 -8.69
N GLY A 32 -19.12 -20.21 -7.57
CA GLY A 32 -18.48 -21.09 -6.61
C GLY A 32 -17.03 -21.45 -6.97
N GLU A 33 -16.37 -20.66 -7.85
CA GLU A 33 -14.96 -20.85 -8.16
C GLU A 33 -14.13 -20.97 -6.88
N LYS A 34 -13.20 -21.94 -6.87
CA LYS A 34 -12.43 -22.28 -5.68
C LYS A 34 -11.07 -21.59 -5.60
N GLU A 35 -10.48 -21.26 -6.74
CA GLU A 35 -9.15 -20.68 -6.83
C GLU A 35 -9.17 -19.42 -7.70
N PHE A 36 -8.51 -18.37 -7.25
CA PHE A 36 -8.43 -17.09 -7.94
C PHE A 36 -6.97 -16.74 -8.19
N LEU A 37 -6.64 -16.37 -9.42
CA LEU A 37 -5.30 -16.02 -9.84
C LEU A 37 -5.08 -14.52 -9.72
N PHE A 38 -4.08 -14.13 -8.93
CA PHE A 38 -3.62 -12.74 -8.82
C PHE A 38 -2.15 -12.64 -9.22
N HIS A 39 -1.68 -11.43 -9.46
CA HIS A 39 -0.28 -11.16 -9.74
C HIS A 39 0.32 -10.33 -8.60
N SER A 40 1.45 -10.78 -8.06
CA SER A 40 2.20 -9.95 -7.13
C SER A 40 2.70 -8.70 -7.84
N SER A 41 2.67 -7.56 -7.16
CA SER A 41 3.18 -6.30 -7.72
C SER A 41 4.72 -6.24 -7.82
N GLY A 42 5.39 -7.36 -7.61
CA GLY A 42 6.82 -7.65 -7.70
C GLY A 42 7.77 -6.46 -7.55
N SER A 43 8.43 -6.32 -6.41
CA SER A 43 9.56 -5.38 -6.25
C SER A 43 10.80 -5.79 -7.08
N THR A 44 10.79 -6.99 -7.67
CA THR A 44 11.92 -7.61 -8.39
C THR A 44 11.73 -7.70 -9.91
N GLY A 45 10.72 -7.02 -10.49
CA GLY A 45 10.61 -6.80 -11.94
C GLY A 45 9.47 -7.55 -12.64
N TYR A 46 9.30 -8.85 -12.49
CA TYR A 46 8.22 -9.59 -13.16
C TYR A 46 7.11 -9.99 -12.19
N PRO A 47 5.82 -9.64 -12.49
CA PRO A 47 4.68 -10.09 -11.69
C PRO A 47 4.64 -11.62 -11.66
N LYS A 48 4.63 -12.21 -10.46
CA LYS A 48 4.48 -13.65 -10.30
C LYS A 48 3.00 -13.98 -10.10
N PRO A 49 2.46 -14.98 -10.80
CA PRO A 49 1.10 -15.44 -10.55
C PRO A 49 1.03 -16.14 -9.19
N ILE A 50 0.01 -15.78 -8.40
CA ILE A 50 -0.28 -16.36 -7.09
C ILE A 50 -1.73 -16.84 -7.12
N SER A 51 -1.94 -18.15 -6.95
CA SER A 51 -3.28 -18.70 -6.75
C SER A 51 -3.67 -18.59 -5.28
N ILE A 52 -4.86 -18.07 -5.04
CA ILE A 52 -5.42 -17.89 -3.69
C ILE A 52 -6.78 -18.57 -3.64
N SER A 53 -6.95 -19.47 -2.67
CA SER A 53 -8.21 -20.16 -2.48
C SER A 53 -9.32 -19.21 -2.04
N ARG A 54 -10.55 -19.52 -2.48
CA ARG A 54 -11.77 -18.83 -2.05
C ARG A 54 -11.89 -18.75 -0.54
N GLU A 55 -11.52 -19.81 0.16
CA GLU A 55 -11.58 -19.88 1.62
C GLU A 55 -10.68 -18.82 2.27
N ARG A 56 -9.45 -18.66 1.78
CA ARG A 56 -8.51 -17.63 2.27
C ARG A 56 -9.01 -16.22 1.95
N LEU A 57 -9.56 -16.01 0.74
CA LEU A 57 -10.16 -14.73 0.34
C LEU A 57 -11.35 -14.37 1.24
N TYR A 58 -12.24 -15.33 1.49
CA TYR A 58 -13.39 -15.17 2.37
C TYR A 58 -12.95 -14.83 3.80
N ALA A 59 -12.00 -15.59 4.35
CA ALA A 59 -11.47 -15.35 5.70
C ALA A 59 -10.88 -13.94 5.85
N SER A 60 -10.07 -13.51 4.88
CA SER A 60 -9.51 -12.15 4.88
C SER A 60 -10.59 -11.08 4.80
N ALA A 61 -11.65 -11.30 4.02
CA ALA A 61 -12.76 -10.37 3.93
C ALA A 61 -13.50 -10.25 5.26
N ILE A 62 -13.85 -11.37 5.89
CA ILE A 62 -14.55 -11.40 7.20
C ILE A 62 -13.71 -10.72 8.27
N MET A 63 -12.42 -11.04 8.39
CA MET A 63 -11.53 -10.41 9.39
C MET A 63 -11.55 -8.88 9.29
N THR A 64 -11.52 -8.33 8.07
CA THR A 64 -11.61 -6.87 7.86
C THR A 64 -12.98 -6.33 8.20
N CYS A 65 -14.05 -7.01 7.74
CA CYS A 65 -15.43 -6.57 7.99
C CYS A 65 -15.76 -6.54 9.47
N GLU A 66 -15.35 -7.55 10.22
CA GLU A 66 -15.52 -7.61 11.69
C GLU A 66 -14.73 -6.51 12.40
N TRP A 67 -13.45 -6.33 12.04
CA TRP A 67 -12.62 -5.26 12.60
C TRP A 67 -13.24 -3.88 12.42
N LEU A 68 -13.74 -3.59 11.21
CA LEU A 68 -14.34 -2.30 10.86
C LEU A 68 -15.83 -2.22 11.26
N GLN A 69 -16.40 -3.28 11.82
CA GLN A 69 -17.81 -3.37 12.17
C GLN A 69 -18.75 -3.04 10.99
N LEU A 70 -18.37 -3.51 9.80
CA LEU A 70 -19.19 -3.37 8.62
C LEU A 70 -20.43 -4.26 8.73
N VAL A 71 -21.55 -3.77 8.24
CA VAL A 71 -22.83 -4.49 8.23
C VAL A 71 -23.44 -4.48 6.85
N LYS A 72 -24.38 -5.39 6.60
CA LYS A 72 -25.18 -5.41 5.38
C LYS A 72 -25.81 -4.03 5.13
N GLY A 73 -25.73 -3.54 3.92
CA GLY A 73 -26.23 -2.24 3.49
C GLY A 73 -25.24 -1.08 3.66
N ASP A 74 -24.11 -1.26 4.35
CA ASP A 74 -22.99 -0.31 4.24
C ASP A 74 -22.53 -0.21 2.79
N VAL A 75 -21.93 0.90 2.41
CA VAL A 75 -21.50 1.17 1.03
C VAL A 75 -19.99 1.19 0.93
N ALA A 76 -19.45 0.41 0.00
CA ALA A 76 -18.03 0.42 -0.34
C ALA A 76 -17.76 1.19 -1.63
N LEU A 77 -16.63 1.89 -1.72
CA LEU A 77 -16.13 2.51 -2.95
C LEU A 77 -15.06 1.62 -3.58
N LEU A 78 -15.26 1.24 -4.83
CA LEU A 78 -14.26 0.57 -5.66
C LEU A 78 -13.74 1.56 -6.71
N SER A 79 -12.48 1.93 -6.59
CA SER A 79 -11.72 2.76 -7.53
C SER A 79 -10.34 2.18 -7.87
N LEU A 80 -10.20 0.85 -7.64
CA LEU A 80 -9.00 0.07 -7.94
C LEU A 80 -9.35 -1.08 -8.88
N PRO A 81 -8.47 -1.47 -9.82
CA PRO A 81 -8.75 -2.58 -10.73
C PRO A 81 -8.96 -3.90 -9.98
N PRO A 82 -10.01 -4.67 -10.28
CA PRO A 82 -10.30 -5.95 -9.62
C PRO A 82 -9.32 -7.07 -10.02
N THR A 83 -8.51 -6.85 -11.04
CA THR A 83 -7.41 -7.73 -11.45
C THR A 83 -6.26 -7.78 -10.46
N TYR A 84 -6.17 -6.77 -9.58
CA TYR A 84 -5.23 -6.73 -8.45
C TYR A 84 -5.95 -7.05 -7.14
N ILE A 85 -5.23 -7.67 -6.22
CA ILE A 85 -5.81 -8.13 -4.95
C ILE A 85 -6.50 -7.01 -4.15
N ALA A 86 -6.01 -5.77 -4.20
CA ALA A 86 -6.60 -4.65 -3.48
C ALA A 86 -8.02 -4.32 -3.97
N GLY A 87 -8.24 -4.26 -5.29
CA GLY A 87 -9.57 -4.07 -5.88
C GLY A 87 -10.48 -5.27 -5.67
N ALA A 88 -9.96 -6.48 -5.92
CA ALA A 88 -10.71 -7.72 -5.70
C ALA A 88 -11.23 -7.84 -4.26
N MET A 89 -10.42 -7.47 -3.25
CA MET A 89 -10.83 -7.57 -1.86
C MET A 89 -11.93 -6.57 -1.47
N VAL A 90 -12.07 -5.44 -2.17
CA VAL A 90 -13.25 -4.56 -2.00
C VAL A 90 -14.49 -5.28 -2.49
N LEU A 91 -14.44 -5.93 -3.68
CA LEU A 91 -15.54 -6.70 -4.22
C LEU A 91 -15.91 -7.90 -3.33
N ILE A 92 -14.92 -8.63 -2.85
CA ILE A 92 -15.16 -9.82 -2.01
C ILE A 92 -15.83 -9.40 -0.70
N ARG A 93 -15.40 -8.31 -0.05
CA ARG A 93 -16.07 -7.79 1.14
C ARG A 93 -17.51 -7.40 0.87
N ALA A 94 -17.75 -6.75 -0.28
CA ALA A 94 -19.10 -6.38 -0.69
C ALA A 94 -19.98 -7.61 -1.00
N LEU A 95 -19.44 -8.64 -1.64
CA LEU A 95 -20.16 -9.90 -1.93
C LEU A 95 -20.44 -10.72 -0.66
N VAL A 96 -19.49 -10.77 0.27
CA VAL A 96 -19.62 -11.58 1.50
C VAL A 96 -20.60 -10.97 2.47
N LEU A 97 -20.65 -9.64 2.57
CA LEU A 97 -21.48 -8.92 3.54
C LEU A 97 -22.74 -8.26 2.93
N ASP A 98 -22.95 -8.43 1.61
CA ASP A 98 -24.00 -7.76 0.85
C ASP A 98 -23.98 -6.23 1.05
N LEU A 99 -22.78 -5.64 0.83
CA LEU A 99 -22.61 -4.19 0.84
C LEU A 99 -23.09 -3.59 -0.49
N GLY A 100 -23.58 -2.35 -0.42
CA GLY A 100 -23.70 -1.52 -1.61
C GLY A 100 -22.32 -1.19 -2.18
N LEU A 101 -22.21 -0.96 -3.50
CA LEU A 101 -20.96 -0.66 -4.18
C LEU A 101 -21.09 0.58 -5.06
N VAL A 102 -20.20 1.54 -4.86
CA VAL A 102 -19.96 2.66 -5.76
C VAL A 102 -18.78 2.31 -6.65
N LEU A 103 -19.02 2.24 -7.96
CA LEU A 103 -17.98 1.98 -8.96
C LEU A 103 -17.50 3.31 -9.56
N VAL A 104 -16.20 3.53 -9.49
CA VAL A 104 -15.51 4.64 -10.13
C VAL A 104 -14.34 4.07 -10.91
N GLU A 105 -14.22 4.45 -12.18
CA GLU A 105 -13.06 4.07 -13.02
C GLU A 105 -11.74 4.36 -12.27
N PRO A 106 -10.79 3.43 -12.29
CA PRO A 106 -9.50 3.64 -11.66
C PRO A 106 -8.80 4.89 -12.21
N CYS A 107 -8.58 5.87 -11.35
CA CYS A 107 -7.94 7.15 -11.70
C CYS A 107 -7.20 7.72 -10.49
N GLN A 108 -6.46 8.80 -10.67
CA GLN A 108 -5.68 9.45 -9.61
C GLN A 108 -6.58 10.15 -8.57
N ASN A 109 -7.71 10.72 -9.00
CA ASN A 109 -8.66 11.37 -8.10
C ASN A 109 -10.06 10.76 -8.27
N PRO A 110 -10.36 9.64 -7.58
CA PRO A 110 -11.65 8.96 -7.73
C PRO A 110 -12.85 9.72 -7.18
N LEU A 111 -12.65 10.81 -6.44
CA LEU A 111 -13.73 11.64 -5.89
C LEU A 111 -14.02 12.89 -6.73
N GLU A 112 -13.20 13.22 -7.75
CA GLU A 112 -13.30 14.47 -8.50
C GLU A 112 -14.70 14.70 -9.11
N ASN A 113 -15.27 13.69 -9.74
CA ASN A 113 -16.57 13.77 -10.41
C ASN A 113 -17.64 12.92 -9.69
N LEU A 114 -17.38 12.52 -8.45
CA LEU A 114 -18.33 11.77 -7.65
C LEU A 114 -19.26 12.76 -6.94
N PRO A 115 -20.58 12.71 -7.14
CA PRO A 115 -21.49 13.50 -6.34
C PRO A 115 -21.44 13.09 -4.87
N PRO A 116 -21.82 13.98 -3.93
CA PRO A 116 -21.89 13.64 -2.51
C PRO A 116 -22.60 12.30 -2.29
N THR A 117 -21.90 11.35 -1.70
CA THR A 117 -22.36 9.96 -1.56
C THR A 117 -21.83 9.38 -0.26
N THR A 118 -22.67 8.79 0.57
CA THR A 118 -22.23 8.15 1.81
C THR A 118 -21.45 6.88 1.49
N ILE A 119 -20.20 6.82 1.95
CA ILE A 119 -19.29 5.69 1.78
C ILE A 119 -18.78 5.27 3.16
N HIS A 120 -18.94 3.98 3.48
CA HIS A 120 -18.54 3.40 4.75
C HIS A 120 -17.15 2.75 4.68
N LEU A 121 -16.78 2.23 3.52
CA LEU A 121 -15.49 1.59 3.25
C LEU A 121 -14.90 2.12 1.94
N ALA A 122 -13.63 2.54 1.96
CA ALA A 122 -12.86 2.77 0.74
C ALA A 122 -11.43 2.28 0.91
N SER A 123 -10.80 1.92 -0.21
CA SER A 123 -9.38 1.55 -0.25
C SER A 123 -8.69 2.38 -1.31
N PHE A 124 -7.57 3.02 -0.95
CA PHE A 124 -6.80 3.87 -1.84
C PHE A 124 -5.31 3.52 -1.77
N VAL A 125 -4.58 3.86 -2.82
CA VAL A 125 -3.13 3.94 -2.78
C VAL A 125 -2.69 5.33 -2.33
N PRO A 126 -1.49 5.49 -1.73
CA PRO A 126 -1.03 6.79 -1.24
C PRO A 126 -1.02 7.91 -2.29
N THR A 127 -0.80 7.58 -3.57
CA THR A 127 -0.84 8.55 -4.67
C THR A 127 -2.24 9.10 -4.91
N GLN A 128 -3.28 8.26 -4.88
CA GLN A 128 -4.68 8.72 -4.95
C GLN A 128 -5.01 9.62 -3.78
N TRP A 129 -4.61 9.22 -2.56
CA TRP A 129 -4.84 10.01 -1.35
C TRP A 129 -4.17 11.39 -1.43
N SER A 130 -2.91 11.45 -1.89
CA SER A 130 -2.21 12.72 -2.12
C SER A 130 -2.95 13.60 -3.11
N THR A 131 -3.33 13.06 -4.27
CA THR A 131 -4.02 13.83 -5.32
C THR A 131 -5.36 14.39 -4.82
N MET A 132 -6.12 13.63 -4.04
CA MET A 132 -7.37 14.10 -3.45
C MET A 132 -7.15 15.21 -2.41
N LEU A 133 -6.09 15.13 -1.60
CA LEU A 133 -5.70 16.17 -0.65
C LEU A 133 -5.30 17.47 -1.38
N ASP A 134 -4.46 17.35 -2.41
CA ASP A 134 -3.97 18.48 -3.20
C ASP A 134 -5.11 19.17 -3.97
N ALA A 135 -6.12 18.42 -4.39
CA ALA A 135 -7.33 18.92 -5.03
C ALA A 135 -8.31 19.60 -4.05
N GLY A 136 -8.03 19.58 -2.74
CA GLY A 136 -8.89 20.22 -1.72
C GLY A 136 -10.27 19.56 -1.59
N ILE A 137 -10.39 18.27 -1.83
CA ILE A 137 -11.65 17.53 -1.74
C ILE A 137 -12.25 17.67 -0.35
N ASN A 138 -13.53 18.03 -0.26
CA ASN A 138 -14.26 17.97 0.99
C ASN A 138 -14.70 16.53 1.30
N PHE A 139 -13.83 15.81 2.00
CA PHE A 139 -14.05 14.39 2.35
C PHE A 139 -15.31 14.14 3.17
N ASN A 140 -15.82 15.12 3.91
CA ASN A 140 -17.04 14.95 4.70
C ASN A 140 -18.28 14.68 3.81
N ASN A 141 -18.24 15.10 2.55
CA ASN A 141 -19.31 14.80 1.58
C ASN A 141 -19.41 13.28 1.27
N TYR A 142 -18.37 12.53 1.61
CA TYR A 142 -18.26 11.11 1.27
C TYR A 142 -18.08 10.22 2.52
N PHE A 143 -17.26 10.65 3.48
CA PHE A 143 -16.71 9.80 4.54
C PHE A 143 -17.18 10.18 5.95
N SER A 144 -18.17 11.06 6.09
CA SER A 144 -18.70 11.44 7.42
C SER A 144 -19.26 10.26 8.23
N GLN A 145 -19.64 9.16 7.56
CA GLN A 145 -20.08 7.91 8.16
C GLN A 145 -19.12 6.74 7.89
N ALA A 146 -17.89 7.02 7.47
CA ALA A 146 -16.94 5.97 7.17
C ALA A 146 -16.58 5.16 8.41
N LYS A 147 -16.53 3.86 8.25
CA LYS A 147 -16.05 2.88 9.24
C LYS A 147 -14.57 2.56 9.03
N GLY A 148 -14.07 2.77 7.81
CA GLY A 148 -12.66 2.61 7.51
C GLY A 148 -12.28 3.10 6.11
N ILE A 149 -11.33 4.02 6.06
CA ILE A 149 -10.61 4.40 4.84
C ILE A 149 -9.24 3.76 4.93
N LEU A 150 -8.96 2.84 4.01
CA LEU A 150 -7.78 1.98 4.04
C LEU A 150 -6.73 2.52 3.04
N LEU A 151 -5.55 2.83 3.51
CA LEU A 151 -4.43 3.22 2.67
C LEU A 151 -3.38 2.12 2.67
N GLY A 152 -3.03 1.61 1.49
CA GLY A 152 -2.12 0.49 1.37
C GLY A 152 -1.43 0.39 0.01
N GLY A 153 -0.72 -0.72 -0.19
CA GLY A 153 0.02 -0.99 -1.42
C GLY A 153 1.39 -0.32 -1.50
N ALA A 154 1.64 0.71 -0.68
CA ALA A 154 2.94 1.36 -0.48
C ALA A 154 2.96 2.05 0.89
N ARG A 155 4.16 2.44 1.36
CA ARG A 155 4.31 3.25 2.58
C ARG A 155 3.60 4.59 2.41
N VAL A 156 2.84 5.00 3.42
CA VAL A 156 2.21 6.33 3.44
C VAL A 156 3.21 7.36 3.96
N PRO A 157 3.60 8.35 3.16
CA PRO A 157 4.46 9.45 3.62
C PRO A 157 3.85 10.18 4.82
N GLU A 158 4.69 10.61 5.75
CA GLU A 158 4.25 11.24 7.00
C GLU A 158 3.36 12.47 6.75
N LYS A 159 3.70 13.28 5.76
CA LYS A 159 2.93 14.47 5.35
C LYS A 159 1.49 14.19 4.88
N LEU A 160 1.20 12.95 4.46
CA LEU A 160 -0.15 12.54 4.07
C LEU A 160 -0.98 12.02 5.26
N ARG A 161 -0.37 11.92 6.44
CA ARG A 161 -1.00 11.45 7.67
C ARG A 161 -1.77 12.57 8.37
N ILE A 162 -2.78 13.10 7.67
CA ILE A 162 -3.62 14.17 8.20
C ILE A 162 -4.75 13.55 9.02
N VAL A 163 -4.91 14.04 10.25
CA VAL A 163 -6.02 13.62 11.12
C VAL A 163 -7.33 14.11 10.52
N MET A 164 -8.23 13.19 10.24
CA MET A 164 -9.56 13.44 9.69
C MET A 164 -10.64 13.24 10.75
N GLY A 165 -11.84 13.76 10.50
CA GLY A 165 -13.02 13.53 11.36
C GLY A 165 -13.63 12.12 11.22
N PHE A 166 -12.95 11.20 10.51
CA PHE A 166 -13.35 9.83 10.26
C PHE A 166 -12.12 8.90 10.30
N PRO A 167 -12.29 7.57 10.49
CA PRO A 167 -11.17 6.66 10.64
C PRO A 167 -10.42 6.43 9.33
N VAL A 168 -9.12 6.72 9.34
CA VAL A 168 -8.17 6.43 8.25
C VAL A 168 -7.08 5.52 8.81
N TYR A 169 -6.85 4.40 8.12
CA TYR A 169 -5.90 3.38 8.53
C TYR A 169 -4.83 3.18 7.45
N GLU A 170 -3.57 3.19 7.84
CA GLU A 170 -2.51 2.59 7.05
C GLU A 170 -2.54 1.08 7.26
N THR A 171 -2.49 0.32 6.18
CA THR A 171 -2.60 -1.14 6.21
C THR A 171 -1.27 -1.78 5.86
N TYR A 172 -0.94 -2.89 6.52
CA TYR A 172 0.19 -3.73 6.19
C TYR A 172 -0.27 -5.11 5.73
N GLY A 173 0.24 -5.56 4.59
CA GLY A 173 -0.04 -6.86 4.00
C GLY A 173 0.56 -6.99 2.60
N MET A 174 0.42 -8.17 2.03
CA MET A 174 0.95 -8.53 0.72
C MET A 174 0.04 -9.56 0.05
N THR A 175 0.31 -9.88 -1.22
CA THR A 175 -0.52 -10.87 -1.94
C THR A 175 -0.43 -12.26 -1.30
N GLU A 176 0.72 -12.60 -0.73
CA GLU A 176 0.98 -13.87 -0.04
C GLU A 176 0.14 -14.02 1.24
N THR A 177 -0.22 -12.90 1.89
CA THR A 177 -1.18 -12.85 3.01
C THR A 177 -2.59 -12.52 2.56
N VAL A 178 -2.90 -12.70 1.27
CA VAL A 178 -4.17 -12.35 0.63
C VAL A 178 -4.38 -10.84 0.56
N SER A 179 -4.38 -10.18 1.71
CA SER A 179 -4.59 -8.74 1.86
C SER A 179 -3.82 -8.26 3.09
N HIS A 180 -4.28 -7.16 3.68
CA HIS A 180 -3.70 -6.67 4.91
C HIS A 180 -3.98 -7.61 6.09
N ILE A 181 -3.01 -7.68 6.98
CA ILE A 181 -3.06 -8.43 8.23
C ILE A 181 -2.98 -7.52 9.46
N ALA A 182 -2.67 -6.25 9.26
CA ALA A 182 -2.53 -5.29 10.34
C ALA A 182 -2.92 -3.87 9.89
N PHE A 183 -3.31 -3.07 10.87
CA PHE A 183 -3.67 -1.67 10.72
C PHE A 183 -2.91 -0.79 11.70
N ARG A 184 -2.72 0.48 11.33
CA ARG A 184 -2.40 1.56 12.27
C ARG A 184 -3.13 2.84 11.89
N THR A 185 -3.41 3.68 12.88
CA THR A 185 -3.87 5.06 12.67
C THR A 185 -2.67 6.02 12.62
N TRP A 186 -2.91 7.28 12.25
CA TRP A 186 -1.85 8.28 12.07
C TRP A 186 -1.08 8.63 13.36
N ASN A 187 -1.69 8.44 14.51
CA ASN A 187 -1.11 8.69 15.84
C ASN A 187 -0.43 7.45 16.44
N GLN A 188 -0.29 6.38 15.69
CA GLN A 188 0.35 5.14 16.11
C GLN A 188 1.59 4.86 15.28
N ASP A 189 2.69 4.51 15.94
CA ASP A 189 3.93 4.09 15.29
C ASP A 189 3.89 2.61 14.91
N TYR A 190 3.12 1.81 15.66
CA TYR A 190 3.02 0.37 15.52
C TYR A 190 1.73 -0.04 14.79
N PHE A 191 1.89 -1.03 13.92
CA PHE A 191 0.77 -1.76 13.35
C PHE A 191 0.22 -2.74 14.39
N GLN A 192 -1.10 -2.82 14.52
CA GLN A 192 -1.82 -3.83 15.28
C GLN A 192 -2.33 -4.90 14.33
N THR A 193 -2.01 -6.18 14.59
CA THR A 193 -2.52 -7.30 13.79
C THR A 193 -4.02 -7.49 13.98
N LEU A 194 -4.66 -7.99 12.92
CA LEU A 194 -6.03 -8.46 12.98
C LEU A 194 -6.13 -9.71 13.89
N PRO A 195 -7.30 -9.98 14.48
CA PRO A 195 -7.52 -11.22 15.23
C PRO A 195 -7.19 -12.47 14.41
N GLY A 196 -6.57 -13.47 15.04
CA GLY A 196 -6.17 -14.71 14.38
C GLY A 196 -4.85 -14.65 13.60
N ILE A 197 -4.18 -13.50 13.54
CA ILE A 197 -2.84 -13.36 12.96
C ILE A 197 -1.79 -13.54 14.08
N GLN A 198 -0.91 -14.51 13.90
CA GLN A 198 0.26 -14.68 14.75
C GLN A 198 1.49 -14.11 14.05
N ILE A 199 2.32 -13.41 14.79
CA ILE A 199 3.58 -12.85 14.30
C ILE A 199 4.74 -13.22 15.21
N ALA A 200 5.93 -13.35 14.60
CA ALA A 200 7.19 -13.58 15.29
C ALA A 200 8.34 -12.90 14.51
N LEU A 201 9.54 -12.93 15.09
CA LEU A 201 10.76 -12.47 14.42
C LEU A 201 11.58 -13.66 13.93
N SER A 202 12.16 -13.56 12.73
CA SER A 202 13.25 -14.43 12.30
C SER A 202 14.59 -14.02 12.94
N ASP A 203 15.64 -14.82 12.76
CA ASP A 203 17.01 -14.50 13.20
C ASP A 203 17.53 -13.19 12.56
N SER A 204 16.98 -12.81 11.41
CA SER A 204 17.32 -11.56 10.69
C SER A 204 16.41 -10.39 11.09
N SER A 205 15.62 -10.51 12.15
CA SER A 205 14.60 -9.53 12.58
C SER A 205 13.53 -9.26 11.50
N CYS A 206 13.33 -10.19 10.57
CA CYS A 206 12.24 -10.11 9.61
C CYS A 206 10.94 -10.63 10.23
N LEU A 207 9.82 -10.05 9.78
CA LEU A 207 8.50 -10.45 10.24
C LEU A 207 8.15 -11.86 9.72
N LEU A 208 7.82 -12.75 10.66
CA LEU A 208 7.18 -14.04 10.39
C LEU A 208 5.68 -13.91 10.63
N ILE A 209 4.88 -14.47 9.74
CA ILE A 209 3.41 -14.38 9.79
C ILE A 209 2.83 -15.79 9.68
N CYS A 210 1.91 -16.16 10.61
CA CYS A 210 1.18 -17.41 10.56
C CYS A 210 -0.30 -17.16 10.82
N SER A 211 -1.16 -17.68 9.96
CA SER A 211 -2.62 -17.58 10.07
C SER A 211 -3.29 -18.49 9.03
N LEU A 212 -4.60 -18.56 9.03
CA LEU A 212 -5.36 -19.19 7.94
C LEU A 212 -5.01 -18.58 6.56
N LEU A 213 -4.67 -17.29 6.51
CA LEU A 213 -4.29 -16.61 5.27
C LEU A 213 -2.96 -17.11 4.70
N THR A 214 -2.10 -17.71 5.50
CA THR A 214 -0.85 -18.36 5.11
C THR A 214 -0.94 -19.89 5.22
N GLU A 215 -2.16 -20.46 5.15
CA GLU A 215 -2.41 -21.89 5.28
C GLU A 215 -1.89 -22.50 6.61
N ASN A 216 -1.90 -21.68 7.67
CA ASN A 216 -1.35 -22.01 8.98
C ASN A 216 0.15 -22.41 8.97
N ARG A 217 0.89 -21.88 7.99
CA ARG A 217 2.34 -22.02 7.87
C ARG A 217 3.00 -20.68 8.14
N TRP A 218 4.20 -20.73 8.72
CA TRP A 218 5.01 -19.53 8.88
C TRP A 218 5.50 -19.02 7.52
N LEU A 219 5.06 -17.82 7.16
CA LEU A 219 5.55 -17.07 6.02
C LEU A 219 6.64 -16.11 6.53
N GLU A 220 7.88 -16.31 6.08
CA GLU A 220 8.96 -15.35 6.33
C GLU A 220 8.93 -14.25 5.30
N THR A 221 8.80 -13.02 5.77
CA THR A 221 8.86 -11.83 4.92
C THR A 221 10.31 -11.33 4.78
N ARG A 222 10.51 -10.33 3.93
CA ARG A 222 11.75 -9.55 3.86
C ARG A 222 11.65 -8.23 4.63
N ASP A 223 10.57 -8.02 5.36
CA ASP A 223 10.31 -6.77 6.08
C ASP A 223 10.93 -6.86 7.47
N VAL A 224 11.93 -6.03 7.72
CA VAL A 224 12.60 -5.90 9.03
C VAL A 224 11.69 -5.09 9.94
N VAL A 225 11.41 -5.63 11.12
CA VAL A 225 10.48 -5.01 12.07
C VAL A 225 11.03 -4.98 13.48
N GLU A 226 10.48 -4.07 14.28
CA GLU A 226 10.59 -4.07 15.73
C GLU A 226 9.25 -4.48 16.32
N MET A 227 9.27 -5.41 17.27
CA MET A 227 8.08 -5.82 18.01
C MET A 227 8.05 -5.12 19.37
N GLU A 228 6.91 -4.56 19.74
CA GLU A 228 6.70 -3.90 21.03
C GLU A 228 6.06 -4.88 22.03
N GLU A 229 4.96 -5.49 21.60
CA GLU A 229 4.19 -6.46 22.37
C GLU A 229 3.53 -7.47 21.41
N PRO A 230 2.95 -8.56 21.91
CA PRO A 230 2.28 -9.53 21.04
C PRO A 230 1.24 -8.88 20.11
N GLY A 231 1.39 -9.13 18.82
CA GLY A 231 0.50 -8.60 17.79
C GLY A 231 0.77 -7.14 17.38
N LYS A 232 1.82 -6.48 17.92
CA LYS A 232 2.22 -5.13 17.52
C LYS A 232 3.63 -5.09 16.98
N PHE A 233 3.80 -4.44 15.82
CA PHE A 233 5.11 -4.28 15.20
C PHE A 233 5.23 -2.94 14.47
N ARG A 234 6.45 -2.46 14.38
CA ARG A 234 6.83 -1.29 13.58
C ARG A 234 7.71 -1.72 12.42
N LEU A 235 7.38 -1.28 11.22
CA LEU A 235 8.20 -1.51 10.04
C LEU A 235 9.43 -0.60 10.06
N VAL A 236 10.62 -1.21 10.05
CA VAL A 236 11.90 -0.50 10.00
C VAL A 236 12.36 -0.33 8.56
N GLY A 237 12.28 -1.40 7.76
CA GLY A 237 12.70 -1.38 6.36
C GLY A 237 12.64 -2.77 5.75
N ARG A 238 13.37 -2.97 4.64
CA ARG A 238 13.45 -4.27 3.97
C ARG A 238 14.87 -4.81 3.98
N LEU A 239 14.99 -6.10 4.27
CA LEU A 239 16.29 -6.81 4.31
C LEU A 239 17.01 -6.76 2.95
N ASP A 240 16.26 -6.86 1.85
CA ASP A 240 16.76 -6.85 0.47
C ASP A 240 17.11 -5.44 -0.04
N ARG A 241 16.82 -4.39 0.73
CA ARG A 241 17.17 -3.00 0.42
C ARG A 241 18.30 -2.43 1.28
N VAL A 242 18.77 -3.18 2.28
CA VAL A 242 19.84 -2.73 3.17
C VAL A 242 21.08 -2.33 2.36
N ILE A 243 21.55 -1.10 2.60
CA ILE A 243 22.79 -0.58 1.99
C ILE A 243 23.95 -0.86 2.95
N ASN A 244 24.95 -1.63 2.49
CA ASN A 244 26.18 -1.83 3.24
C ASN A 244 27.21 -0.76 2.85
N SER A 245 27.35 0.28 3.68
CA SER A 245 28.23 1.42 3.43
C SER A 245 29.30 1.53 4.53
N GLY A 246 30.56 1.35 4.17
CA GLY A 246 31.66 1.41 5.13
C GLY A 246 31.53 0.40 6.29
N GLY A 247 30.99 -0.79 6.04
CA GLY A 247 30.73 -1.82 7.05
C GLY A 247 29.48 -1.60 7.90
N LEU A 248 28.74 -0.52 7.69
CA LEU A 248 27.49 -0.25 8.39
C LEU A 248 26.28 -0.64 7.53
N LYS A 249 25.26 -1.22 8.18
CA LYS A 249 23.98 -1.56 7.55
C LYS A 249 23.03 -0.37 7.67
N ILE A 250 22.67 0.23 6.55
CA ILE A 250 21.82 1.42 6.48
C ILE A 250 20.49 1.04 5.86
N GLN A 251 19.39 1.41 6.51
CA GLN A 251 18.04 1.22 6.02
C GLN A 251 17.63 2.44 5.16
N PRO A 252 17.47 2.27 3.83
CA PRO A 252 17.09 3.39 2.95
C PRO A 252 15.74 3.97 3.31
N GLU A 253 14.81 3.16 3.82
CA GLU A 253 13.47 3.60 4.22
C GLU A 253 13.49 4.65 5.34
N LYS A 254 14.47 4.61 6.23
CA LYS A 254 14.66 5.64 7.26
C LYS A 254 15.05 6.97 6.64
N ILE A 255 15.99 6.93 5.70
CA ILE A 255 16.43 8.12 4.95
C ILE A 255 15.27 8.70 4.14
N GLU A 256 14.60 7.85 3.37
CA GLU A 256 13.43 8.22 2.58
C GLU A 256 12.34 8.87 3.45
N GLY A 257 12.10 8.34 4.64
CA GLY A 257 11.12 8.89 5.59
C GLY A 257 11.46 10.32 6.00
N VAL A 258 12.72 10.61 6.34
CA VAL A 258 13.18 11.95 6.73
C VAL A 258 13.08 12.93 5.56
N TYR A 259 13.58 12.57 4.39
CA TYR A 259 13.56 13.46 3.23
C TYR A 259 12.14 13.66 2.65
N SER A 260 11.28 12.65 2.68
CA SER A 260 9.88 12.77 2.24
C SER A 260 9.04 13.71 3.10
N SER A 261 9.44 14.00 4.34
CA SER A 261 8.76 15.00 5.17
C SER A 261 9.08 16.43 4.75
N LEU A 262 10.15 16.64 3.96
CA LEU A 262 10.62 17.95 3.51
C LEU A 262 10.20 18.29 2.07
N THR A 263 9.72 17.34 1.29
CA THR A 263 9.32 17.58 -0.10
C THR A 263 8.11 16.72 -0.53
N MET A 264 7.37 17.20 -1.53
CA MET A 264 6.34 16.42 -2.22
C MET A 264 6.92 15.60 -3.39
N ALA A 265 8.14 15.88 -3.81
CA ALA A 265 8.78 15.18 -4.90
C ALA A 265 8.97 13.68 -4.58
N PRO A 266 8.67 12.78 -5.52
CA PRO A 266 9.01 11.37 -5.36
C PRO A 266 10.51 11.19 -5.13
N LEU A 267 10.89 10.31 -4.21
CA LEU A 267 12.29 10.05 -3.90
C LEU A 267 12.51 8.61 -3.43
N PHE A 268 13.74 8.16 -3.57
CA PHE A 268 14.21 6.90 -2.97
C PHE A 268 15.73 6.97 -2.70
N ALA A 269 16.19 6.19 -1.73
CA ALA A 269 17.61 6.04 -1.43
C ALA A 269 18.12 4.69 -1.95
N ALA A 270 19.34 4.69 -2.50
CA ALA A 270 19.99 3.48 -2.99
C ALA A 270 21.50 3.49 -2.69
N GLY A 271 22.06 2.29 -2.59
CA GLY A 271 23.53 2.10 -2.54
C GLY A 271 24.09 2.08 -3.95
N ILE A 272 25.03 2.98 -4.22
CA ILE A 272 25.78 3.02 -5.47
C ILE A 272 27.19 2.52 -5.22
N PRO A 273 27.75 1.64 -6.07
CA PRO A 273 29.12 1.14 -5.91
C PRO A 273 30.11 2.29 -5.70
N ASP A 274 30.99 2.15 -4.73
CA ASP A 274 31.97 3.16 -4.34
C ASP A 274 33.26 2.47 -3.85
N GLU A 275 34.41 2.94 -4.30
CA GLU A 275 35.69 2.30 -3.98
C GLU A 275 36.07 2.40 -2.51
N PHE A 276 35.66 3.46 -1.82
CA PHE A 276 35.98 3.70 -0.42
C PHE A 276 34.94 3.08 0.54
N TRP A 277 33.67 3.22 0.22
CA TRP A 277 32.56 2.77 1.08
C TRP A 277 32.05 1.36 0.73
N GLY A 278 32.52 0.76 -0.37
CA GLY A 278 31.89 -0.41 -0.98
C GLY A 278 30.56 -0.06 -1.68
N ALA A 279 29.68 0.63 -0.96
CA ALA A 279 28.54 1.31 -1.52
C ALA A 279 28.33 2.66 -0.82
N LYS A 280 28.22 3.75 -1.57
CA LYS A 280 27.79 5.05 -1.03
C LYS A 280 26.27 5.18 -1.05
N VAL A 281 25.71 5.82 -0.03
CA VAL A 281 24.29 6.15 0.02
C VAL A 281 24.01 7.34 -0.89
N VAL A 282 23.11 7.17 -1.85
CA VAL A 282 22.66 8.21 -2.78
C VAL A 282 21.15 8.37 -2.65
N LEU A 283 20.69 9.61 -2.53
CA LEU A 283 19.26 9.96 -2.58
C LEU A 283 18.90 10.38 -4.01
N PHE A 284 17.95 9.71 -4.62
CA PHE A 284 17.37 10.09 -5.91
C PHE A 284 16.08 10.84 -5.69
N VAL A 285 15.88 11.95 -6.41
CA VAL A 285 14.69 12.80 -6.30
C VAL A 285 14.16 13.12 -7.69
N GLU A 286 12.86 12.90 -7.92
CA GLU A 286 12.20 13.27 -9.16
C GLU A 286 11.78 14.74 -9.08
N SER A 287 12.51 15.63 -9.74
CA SER A 287 12.21 17.06 -9.78
C SER A 287 12.80 17.72 -11.03
N ALA A 288 12.15 18.77 -11.53
CA ALA A 288 12.69 19.64 -12.57
C ALA A 288 13.62 20.73 -12.01
N GLU A 289 13.54 20.98 -10.70
CA GLU A 289 14.26 22.07 -10.02
C GLU A 289 15.07 21.54 -8.83
N SER A 290 16.07 22.28 -8.43
CA SER A 290 16.84 21.99 -7.21
C SER A 290 15.97 22.20 -5.96
N ILE A 291 16.11 21.30 -4.98
CA ILE A 291 15.41 21.38 -3.72
C ILE A 291 16.38 21.84 -2.63
N VAL A 292 15.95 22.81 -1.84
CA VAL A 292 16.70 23.26 -0.66
C VAL A 292 16.31 22.36 0.52
N TRP A 293 17.32 21.76 1.15
CA TRP A 293 17.13 20.82 2.24
C TRP A 293 17.42 21.47 3.59
N ASP A 294 16.53 21.27 4.56
CA ASP A 294 16.73 21.65 5.95
C ASP A 294 17.77 20.72 6.61
N ARG A 295 19.00 21.18 6.70
CA ARG A 295 20.13 20.39 7.22
C ARG A 295 19.98 20.09 8.71
N ASP A 296 19.49 21.03 9.49
CA ASP A 296 19.33 20.86 10.93
C ASP A 296 18.27 19.81 11.23
N TYR A 297 17.16 19.84 10.50
CA TYR A 297 16.14 18.83 10.57
C TYR A 297 16.67 17.43 10.22
N ILE A 298 17.43 17.29 9.13
CA ILE A 298 18.01 16.04 8.70
C ILE A 298 18.98 15.50 9.74
N GLN A 299 19.91 16.32 10.24
CA GLN A 299 20.91 15.93 11.23
C GLN A 299 20.32 15.57 12.59
N SER A 300 19.17 16.13 12.94
CA SER A 300 18.44 15.76 14.16
C SER A 300 17.81 14.36 14.11
N ARG A 301 17.64 13.77 12.90
CA ARG A 301 16.91 12.52 12.67
C ARG A 301 17.75 11.38 12.06
N LEU A 302 18.84 11.72 11.37
CA LEU A 302 19.76 10.78 10.76
C LEU A 302 21.14 10.84 11.43
N ALA A 303 21.70 9.67 11.69
CA ALA A 303 23.12 9.62 12.07
C ALA A 303 23.99 10.05 10.87
N SER A 304 25.20 10.53 11.14
CA SER A 304 26.09 11.07 10.12
C SER A 304 26.41 10.10 8.96
N HIS A 305 26.41 8.81 9.24
CA HIS A 305 26.63 7.77 8.23
C HIS A 305 25.37 7.44 7.39
N GLU A 306 24.18 7.79 7.89
CA GLU A 306 22.89 7.63 7.19
C GLU A 306 22.60 8.80 6.24
N VAL A 307 23.25 9.96 6.44
CA VAL A 307 23.08 11.10 5.54
C VAL A 307 23.63 10.76 4.15
N PRO A 308 22.83 10.89 3.08
CA PRO A 308 23.27 10.62 1.72
C PRO A 308 24.56 11.38 1.37
N LYS A 309 25.50 10.68 0.76
CA LYS A 309 26.76 11.28 0.26
C LYS A 309 26.54 12.10 -1.00
N GLU A 310 25.44 11.83 -1.70
CA GLU A 310 25.06 12.49 -2.93
C GLU A 310 23.54 12.56 -3.04
N ILE A 311 23.03 13.65 -3.61
CA ILE A 311 21.62 13.81 -3.97
C ILE A 311 21.56 14.03 -5.48
N VAL A 312 20.89 13.11 -6.17
CA VAL A 312 20.71 13.11 -7.63
C VAL A 312 19.29 13.56 -7.96
N ILE A 313 19.18 14.62 -8.72
CA ILE A 313 17.88 15.13 -9.19
C ILE A 313 17.69 14.65 -10.63
N LEU A 314 16.59 13.94 -10.88
CA LEU A 314 16.21 13.45 -12.19
C LEU A 314 14.85 14.06 -12.59
N PRO A 315 14.64 14.40 -13.87
CA PRO A 315 13.38 14.98 -14.32
C PRO A 315 12.21 14.01 -14.22
N SER A 316 12.47 12.71 -14.29
CA SER A 316 11.47 11.65 -14.11
C SER A 316 12.12 10.34 -13.71
N PHE A 317 11.39 9.53 -12.94
CA PHE A 317 11.77 8.16 -12.63
C PHE A 317 11.17 7.16 -13.63
N ILE A 318 11.86 6.03 -13.84
CA ILE A 318 11.28 4.91 -14.55
C ILE A 318 10.21 4.28 -13.66
N LYS A 319 9.03 4.02 -14.22
CA LYS A 319 7.91 3.40 -13.50
C LYS A 319 7.62 2.00 -14.06
N THR A 320 7.19 1.12 -13.19
CA THR A 320 6.67 -0.20 -13.54
C THR A 320 5.29 -0.06 -14.21
N THR A 321 4.78 -1.14 -14.80
CA THR A 321 3.41 -1.19 -15.37
C THR A 321 2.32 -0.90 -14.33
N SER A 322 2.59 -1.13 -13.04
CA SER A 322 1.69 -0.78 -11.93
C SER A 322 1.85 0.65 -11.40
N GLY A 323 2.66 1.50 -12.07
CA GLY A 323 2.88 2.90 -11.69
C GLY A 323 3.86 3.12 -10.52
N LYS A 324 4.47 2.06 -9.96
CA LYS A 324 5.49 2.17 -8.91
C LYS A 324 6.85 2.55 -9.51
N ILE A 325 7.69 3.22 -8.72
CA ILE A 325 9.06 3.55 -9.11
C ILE A 325 9.85 2.25 -9.32
N ASP A 326 10.44 2.07 -10.51
CA ASP A 326 11.42 1.02 -10.79
C ASP A 326 12.81 1.54 -10.39
N THR A 327 13.14 1.37 -9.12
CA THR A 327 14.39 1.89 -8.53
C THR A 327 15.62 1.28 -9.22
N ALA A 328 15.59 0.00 -9.55
CA ALA A 328 16.70 -0.69 -10.19
C ALA A 328 17.00 -0.13 -11.58
N LYS A 329 15.96 0.04 -12.42
CA LYS A 329 16.15 0.62 -13.77
C LYS A 329 16.52 2.09 -13.69
N THR A 330 15.97 2.86 -12.75
CA THR A 330 16.32 4.27 -12.55
C THR A 330 17.80 4.42 -12.17
N VAL A 331 18.28 3.59 -11.23
CA VAL A 331 19.71 3.55 -10.85
C VAL A 331 20.60 3.14 -12.03
N THR A 332 20.19 2.12 -12.79
CA THR A 332 20.95 1.67 -13.97
C THR A 332 21.07 2.78 -15.01
N LEU A 333 19.99 3.51 -15.26
CA LEU A 333 19.99 4.66 -16.18
C LEU A 333 20.98 5.74 -15.71
N TYR A 334 20.98 6.07 -14.42
CA TYR A 334 21.90 7.03 -13.83
C TYR A 334 23.35 6.56 -14.00
N LEU A 335 23.67 5.32 -13.65
CA LEU A 335 25.02 4.77 -13.76
C LEU A 335 25.55 4.76 -15.20
N ASN A 336 24.68 4.61 -16.20
CA ASN A 336 25.07 4.68 -17.60
C ASN A 336 25.27 6.12 -18.11
N SER A 337 24.89 7.14 -17.32
CA SER A 337 25.01 8.55 -17.68
C SER A 337 26.25 9.24 -17.09
N ILE A 338 26.95 8.58 -16.18
CA ILE A 338 28.21 9.03 -15.56
C ILE A 338 29.37 8.13 -16.00
#